data_5d68b7ddfa65132736b0c4b9aaafc658
#
_entry.id   5d68b7ddfa65132736b0c4b9aaafc658
#
_cell.length_a   1.000
_cell.length_b   1.000
_cell.length_c   1.000
_cell.angle_alpha   90.00
_cell.angle_beta   90.00
_cell.angle_gamma   90.00
#
_symmetry.space_group_name_H-M   'P 1'
#
loop_
_entity.id
_entity.type
_entity.pdbx_description
1 polymer ?
#
loop_
_entity_poly.entity_id
_entity_poly.type
_entity_poly.pdbx_seq_one_letter_code
_entity_poly.pdbx_strand_id
1 'polypeptide(L)'
;MISKEEEQFNKTIDQGLGILAEMISDMEKKEEKILNGEDAFRLYDTYGFPLDLTKEILEEKGLCVDEDGFKASMEVQRKKARDAREVTNYMGADVTVYESIDPNVTSEFVGYEHLTWESDVTVLTTETEIADALSEGEHGTVFVQETPFYATSGGQEADTGYIRTAEGEFKVEDTVKLLGGKVGHVGVMTKGMIRSGDKVVLEVDAKKRALSARNHSATHLLQKALRTVLGSHVEQAGSSVNEDRLRFDFTHFSAMTEDEITQVEKLVNESIAKAYDVDIKNMPIEEAKKTGAQALFGEKYGDIVRVVNMGDYSIEFCGGTHVNNTSEIMALKIVSETGVAAGVRRIEALTSEGLMKYYAQTEEKLKNAAALLKATPDNLSDKIHHMIAENKTLHSEVESLKSKIAQSAAGDVLDQVKEVKGIKLLAAQIEGVDMNGLRELGDQLKEKLGDGVVVLASGSDGKVSLMATATDGAMKKGAHAGNLVKAIAGCVGGGGGGRPNMAQAGGKNPSGIQDALKKAEEVLAEQIKE
;
A
#
# COMPACT_ATOMS: atom_id res chain seq x y z
N MET A 1 12.30 22.92 12.08
CA MET A 1 12.81 21.56 12.15
C MET A 1 12.58 20.96 13.52
N ILE A 2 13.29 21.40 14.55
CA ILE A 2 13.17 20.92 15.95
C ILE A 2 11.72 20.91 16.46
N SER A 3 10.94 21.97 16.23
CA SER A 3 9.54 22.07 16.71
C SER A 3 8.59 21.01 16.11
N LYS A 4 8.76 20.60 14.85
CA LYS A 4 7.95 19.52 14.24
C LYS A 4 8.37 18.13 14.72
N GLU A 5 9.67 17.91 14.93
CA GLU A 5 10.15 16.67 15.54
C GLU A 5 9.68 16.55 16.99
N GLU A 6 9.68 17.66 17.72
CA GLU A 6 9.17 17.73 19.10
C GLU A 6 7.67 17.44 19.16
N GLU A 7 6.86 17.99 18.23
CA GLU A 7 5.43 17.66 18.13
C GLU A 7 5.19 16.19 17.79
N GLN A 8 5.98 15.64 16.87
CA GLN A 8 5.87 14.23 16.49
C GLN A 8 6.30 13.30 17.63
N PHE A 9 7.39 13.66 18.31
CA PHE A 9 7.88 12.94 19.47
C PHE A 9 6.86 12.96 20.61
N ASN A 10 6.31 14.12 20.96
CA ASN A 10 5.27 14.27 21.98
C ASN A 10 4.03 13.44 21.65
N LYS A 11 3.60 13.43 20.39
CA LYS A 11 2.46 12.60 19.95
C LYS A 11 2.74 11.10 20.08
N THR A 12 3.97 10.68 19.78
CA THR A 12 4.41 9.28 19.95
C THR A 12 4.44 8.90 21.44
N ILE A 13 4.95 9.79 22.29
CA ILE A 13 4.98 9.59 23.75
C ILE A 13 3.55 9.52 24.32
N ASP A 14 2.66 10.44 23.95
CA ASP A 14 1.26 10.44 24.42
C ASP A 14 0.52 9.15 24.03
N GLN A 15 0.73 8.69 22.80
CA GLN A 15 0.14 7.43 22.31
C GLN A 15 0.71 6.22 23.05
N GLY A 16 2.02 6.18 23.27
CA GLY A 16 2.70 5.12 24.01
C GLY A 16 2.28 5.06 25.48
N LEU A 17 2.13 6.22 26.12
CA LEU A 17 1.61 6.32 27.49
C LEU A 17 0.18 5.77 27.62
N GLY A 18 -0.68 6.05 26.65
CA GLY A 18 -2.04 5.51 26.63
C GLY A 18 -2.06 3.99 26.55
N ILE A 19 -1.25 3.41 25.67
CA ILE A 19 -1.14 1.95 25.49
C ILE A 19 -0.51 1.29 26.73
N LEU A 20 0.54 1.89 27.29
CA LEU A 20 1.18 1.39 28.51
C LEU A 20 0.20 1.41 29.70
N ALA A 21 -0.64 2.45 29.82
CA ALA A 21 -1.66 2.54 30.85
C ALA A 21 -2.71 1.42 30.74
N GLU A 22 -3.12 1.06 29.52
CA GLU A 22 -4.01 -0.09 29.29
C GLU A 22 -3.34 -1.41 29.69
N MET A 23 -2.07 -1.62 29.30
CA MET A 23 -1.31 -2.81 29.70
C MET A 23 -1.18 -2.92 31.22
N ILE A 24 -0.86 -1.83 31.91
CA ILE A 24 -0.78 -1.80 33.37
C ILE A 24 -2.15 -2.16 34.01
N SER A 25 -3.24 -1.60 33.51
CA SER A 25 -4.59 -1.94 34.01
C SER A 25 -4.93 -3.42 33.84
N ASP A 26 -4.48 -4.02 32.74
CA ASP A 26 -4.70 -5.46 32.51
C ASP A 26 -3.79 -6.34 33.38
N MET A 27 -2.55 -5.91 33.65
CA MET A 27 -1.66 -6.56 34.63
C MET A 27 -2.24 -6.52 36.05
N GLU A 28 -2.78 -5.37 36.46
CA GLU A 28 -3.44 -5.21 37.78
C GLU A 28 -4.64 -6.15 37.94
N LYS A 29 -5.46 -6.32 36.89
CA LYS A 29 -6.60 -7.28 36.89
C LYS A 29 -6.16 -8.73 37.01
N LYS A 30 -4.96 -9.06 36.49
CA LYS A 30 -4.40 -10.41 36.50
C LYS A 30 -3.45 -10.66 37.68
N GLU A 31 -3.23 -9.67 38.53
CA GLU A 31 -2.25 -9.68 39.64
C GLU A 31 -0.80 -9.97 39.17
N GLU A 32 -0.49 -9.60 37.92
CA GLU A 32 0.83 -9.74 37.31
C GLU A 32 1.71 -8.55 37.70
N LYS A 33 2.98 -8.82 38.06
CA LYS A 33 3.94 -7.78 38.44
C LYS A 33 5.01 -7.49 37.40
N ILE A 34 5.10 -8.28 36.35
CA ILE A 34 6.11 -8.19 35.31
C ILE A 34 5.43 -8.04 33.96
N LEU A 35 5.70 -6.94 33.26
CA LEU A 35 5.26 -6.74 31.88
C LEU A 35 6.04 -7.70 30.97
N ASN A 36 5.32 -8.46 30.17
CA ASN A 36 5.89 -9.41 29.22
C ASN A 36 6.83 -8.70 28.23
N GLY A 37 7.98 -9.32 27.95
CA GLY A 37 8.99 -8.79 27.04
C GLY A 37 8.50 -8.58 25.59
N GLU A 38 7.56 -9.39 25.10
CA GLU A 38 6.94 -9.20 23.78
C GLU A 38 6.08 -7.93 23.74
N ASP A 39 5.32 -7.65 24.81
CA ASP A 39 4.49 -6.45 24.90
C ASP A 39 5.35 -5.18 25.05
N ALA A 40 6.43 -5.25 25.83
CA ALA A 40 7.41 -4.17 25.91
C ALA A 40 8.12 -3.93 24.56
N PHE A 41 8.43 -5.01 23.84
CA PHE A 41 9.01 -4.93 22.50
C PHE A 41 8.03 -4.32 21.49
N ARG A 42 6.74 -4.66 21.56
CA ARG A 42 5.69 -4.05 20.71
C ARG A 42 5.54 -2.56 20.96
N LEU A 43 5.63 -2.10 22.21
CA LEU A 43 5.65 -0.66 22.54
C LEU A 43 6.83 0.04 21.88
N TYR A 44 8.01 -0.58 21.91
CA TYR A 44 9.23 -0.03 21.31
C TYR A 44 9.21 -0.05 19.78
N ASP A 45 8.95 -1.22 19.17
CA ASP A 45 9.09 -1.46 17.72
C ASP A 45 7.93 -0.86 16.92
N THR A 46 6.69 -1.02 17.41
CA THR A 46 5.50 -0.60 16.67
C THR A 46 5.09 0.85 16.97
N TYR A 47 5.24 1.26 18.21
CA TYR A 47 4.75 2.57 18.66
C TYR A 47 5.89 3.56 18.95
N GLY A 48 7.15 3.15 18.82
CA GLY A 48 8.31 4.02 19.03
C GLY A 48 8.51 4.49 20.48
N PHE A 49 7.88 3.82 21.47
CA PHE A 49 7.94 4.21 22.87
C PHE A 49 9.19 3.64 23.53
N PRO A 50 10.08 4.48 24.12
CA PRO A 50 11.37 4.04 24.63
C PRO A 50 11.24 3.03 25.79
N LEU A 51 12.07 1.97 25.77
CA LEU A 51 12.09 0.96 26.83
C LEU A 51 12.45 1.55 28.20
N ASP A 52 13.37 2.52 28.23
CA ASP A 52 13.80 3.16 29.49
C ASP A 52 12.64 3.92 30.15
N LEU A 53 11.82 4.59 29.35
CA LEU A 53 10.62 5.27 29.85
C LEU A 53 9.54 4.27 30.30
N THR A 54 9.41 3.13 29.59
CA THR A 54 8.55 2.03 30.02
C THR A 54 8.96 1.50 31.40
N LYS A 55 10.26 1.31 31.63
CA LYS A 55 10.80 0.86 32.92
C LYS A 55 10.51 1.86 34.04
N GLU A 56 10.83 3.13 33.82
CA GLU A 56 10.63 4.19 34.81
C GLU A 56 9.17 4.26 35.28
N ILE A 57 8.22 4.22 34.36
CA ILE A 57 6.80 4.28 34.69
C ILE A 57 6.30 3.00 35.40
N LEU A 58 6.83 1.83 35.05
CA LEU A 58 6.50 0.58 35.73
C LEU A 58 7.07 0.54 37.15
N GLU A 59 8.32 1.01 37.34
CA GLU A 59 8.98 1.08 38.64
C GLU A 59 8.25 2.02 39.62
N GLU A 60 7.76 3.17 39.15
CA GLU A 60 6.93 4.07 39.97
C GLU A 60 5.65 3.41 40.49
N LYS A 61 5.16 2.39 39.80
CA LYS A 61 3.97 1.61 40.19
C LYS A 61 4.31 0.29 40.91
N GLY A 62 5.57 0.03 41.19
CA GLY A 62 6.05 -1.21 41.82
C GLY A 62 5.95 -2.44 40.91
N LEU A 63 5.97 -2.22 39.60
CA LEU A 63 5.98 -3.24 38.54
C LEU A 63 7.34 -3.29 37.87
N CYS A 64 7.62 -4.38 37.13
CA CYS A 64 8.87 -4.58 36.39
C CYS A 64 8.58 -4.96 34.94
N VAL A 65 9.64 -4.96 34.09
CA VAL A 65 9.58 -5.45 32.70
C VAL A 65 10.48 -6.67 32.55
N ASP A 66 10.08 -7.63 31.72
CA ASP A 66 10.90 -8.77 31.30
C ASP A 66 11.90 -8.31 30.21
N GLU A 67 13.07 -7.86 30.65
CA GLU A 67 14.13 -7.40 29.75
C GLU A 67 14.73 -8.50 28.89
N ASP A 68 14.77 -9.73 29.38
CA ASP A 68 15.34 -10.85 28.63
C ASP A 68 14.39 -11.27 27.51
N GLY A 69 13.09 -11.29 27.76
CA GLY A 69 12.07 -11.46 26.73
C GLY A 69 12.07 -10.34 25.69
N PHE A 70 12.28 -9.09 26.12
CA PHE A 70 12.44 -7.95 25.21
C PHE A 70 13.67 -8.14 24.29
N LYS A 71 14.83 -8.51 24.85
CA LYS A 71 16.06 -8.76 24.09
C LYS A 71 15.88 -9.93 23.11
N ALA A 72 15.21 -11.00 23.53
CA ALA A 72 14.90 -12.13 22.66
C ALA A 72 14.04 -11.71 21.46
N SER A 73 13.00 -10.90 21.69
CA SER A 73 12.13 -10.35 20.62
C SER A 73 12.91 -9.44 19.67
N MET A 74 13.80 -8.61 20.21
CA MET A 74 14.69 -7.76 19.41
C MET A 74 15.64 -8.60 18.53
N GLU A 75 16.21 -9.69 19.04
CA GLU A 75 17.08 -10.59 18.27
C GLU A 75 16.31 -11.30 17.15
N VAL A 76 15.08 -11.74 17.41
CA VAL A 76 14.20 -12.33 16.39
C VAL A 76 13.94 -11.32 15.26
N GLN A 77 13.65 -10.06 15.60
CA GLN A 77 13.42 -9.00 14.62
C GLN A 77 14.69 -8.70 13.81
N ARG A 78 15.85 -8.60 14.48
CA ARG A 78 17.15 -8.43 13.82
C ARG A 78 17.48 -9.57 12.87
N LYS A 79 17.16 -10.81 13.27
CA LYS A 79 17.35 -11.98 12.41
C LYS A 79 16.43 -11.92 11.19
N LYS A 80 15.13 -11.63 11.36
CA LYS A 80 14.19 -11.45 10.25
C LYS A 80 14.64 -10.33 9.29
N ALA A 81 15.13 -9.21 9.83
CA ALA A 81 15.65 -8.11 9.02
C ALA A 81 16.94 -8.49 8.27
N ARG A 82 17.75 -9.38 8.84
CA ARG A 82 18.97 -9.92 8.21
C ARG A 82 18.61 -10.93 7.14
N ASP A 83 17.73 -11.89 7.44
CA ASP A 83 17.25 -12.91 6.50
C ASP A 83 16.50 -12.26 5.30
N ALA A 84 15.80 -11.15 5.52
CA ALA A 84 15.18 -10.38 4.44
C ALA A 84 16.20 -9.61 3.57
N ARG A 85 17.42 -9.36 4.07
CA ARG A 85 18.53 -8.76 3.30
C ARG A 85 19.33 -9.79 2.51
N GLU A 86 19.30 -11.06 2.87
CA GLU A 86 19.99 -12.13 2.14
C GLU A 86 19.44 -12.40 0.73
N VAL A 87 18.28 -11.85 0.40
CA VAL A 87 17.69 -11.95 -0.95
C VAL A 87 18.17 -10.83 -1.90
N THR A 88 18.90 -9.85 -1.40
CA THR A 88 19.55 -8.83 -2.23
C THR A 88 21.06 -8.95 -2.09
N ASN A 89 21.68 -9.81 -2.91
CA ASN A 89 23.12 -9.91 -3.06
C ASN A 89 23.71 -8.61 -3.61
N TYR A 90 23.92 -7.65 -2.72
CA TYR A 90 24.82 -6.53 -2.96
C TYR A 90 25.91 -6.59 -1.88
N MET A 91 27.08 -7.10 -2.28
CA MET A 91 28.29 -7.22 -1.47
C MET A 91 28.16 -8.01 -0.16
N GLY A 92 28.21 -9.31 -0.23
CA GLY A 92 28.48 -10.09 0.97
C GLY A 92 27.78 -11.43 1.05
N ALA A 93 28.20 -12.35 0.25
CA ALA A 93 28.23 -13.75 0.60
C ALA A 93 29.17 -14.45 -0.38
N ASP A 94 29.93 -15.26 0.22
CA ASP A 94 30.87 -16.21 -0.32
C ASP A 94 32.17 -15.58 -0.79
N VAL A 95 33.23 -16.03 -0.17
CA VAL A 95 34.61 -16.05 -0.70
C VAL A 95 34.48 -16.57 -2.11
N THR A 96 34.20 -15.66 -3.03
CA THR A 96 33.79 -16.03 -4.36
C THR A 96 35.05 -16.32 -5.14
N VAL A 97 34.90 -17.14 -6.12
CA VAL A 97 35.91 -17.36 -7.15
C VAL A 97 36.61 -16.06 -7.57
N TYR A 98 35.96 -14.92 -7.48
CA TYR A 98 36.50 -13.60 -7.81
C TYR A 98 37.69 -13.15 -6.94
N GLU A 99 37.82 -13.62 -5.70
CA GLU A 99 38.98 -13.36 -4.84
C GLU A 99 40.23 -14.09 -5.32
N SER A 100 40.05 -15.17 -6.08
CA SER A 100 41.14 -15.96 -6.68
C SER A 100 41.68 -15.34 -7.97
N ILE A 101 40.99 -14.33 -8.52
CA ILE A 101 41.44 -13.63 -9.73
C ILE A 101 42.66 -12.76 -9.40
N ASP A 102 43.70 -12.84 -10.26
CA ASP A 102 44.90 -12.03 -10.11
C ASP A 102 44.57 -10.56 -9.81
N PRO A 103 45.10 -9.98 -8.74
CA PRO A 103 44.88 -8.57 -8.40
C PRO A 103 45.26 -7.57 -9.51
N ASN A 104 46.13 -7.95 -10.43
CA ASN A 104 46.54 -7.09 -11.56
C ASN A 104 45.52 -7.08 -12.70
N VAL A 105 44.52 -7.97 -12.70
CA VAL A 105 43.42 -7.92 -13.65
C VAL A 105 42.54 -6.70 -13.34
N THR A 106 42.40 -5.81 -14.28
CA THR A 106 41.56 -4.60 -14.21
C THR A 106 40.75 -4.48 -15.47
N SER A 107 39.66 -3.73 -15.44
CA SER A 107 38.87 -3.40 -16.63
C SER A 107 38.74 -1.89 -16.76
N GLU A 108 39.06 -1.36 -17.94
CA GLU A 108 38.85 0.04 -18.25
C GLU A 108 37.44 0.26 -18.81
N PHE A 109 36.72 1.26 -18.28
CA PHE A 109 35.36 1.56 -18.74
C PHE A 109 35.42 2.59 -19.88
N VAL A 110 35.01 2.17 -21.07
CA VAL A 110 34.96 3.02 -22.30
C VAL A 110 33.51 3.39 -22.68
N GLY A 111 32.52 2.98 -21.87
CA GLY A 111 31.11 3.05 -22.19
C GLY A 111 30.45 4.42 -22.06
N TYR A 112 31.19 5.50 -21.77
CA TYR A 112 30.64 6.84 -21.89
C TYR A 112 30.51 7.30 -23.35
N GLU A 113 31.42 6.82 -24.22
CA GLU A 113 31.49 7.21 -25.62
C GLU A 113 31.10 6.08 -26.58
N HIS A 114 31.23 4.83 -26.13
CA HIS A 114 31.05 3.64 -26.94
C HIS A 114 30.01 2.69 -26.40
N LEU A 115 29.12 2.18 -27.26
CA LEU A 115 28.14 1.12 -26.91
C LEU A 115 28.57 -0.24 -27.46
N THR A 116 29.56 -0.23 -28.38
CA THR A 116 30.18 -1.43 -28.94
C THR A 116 31.70 -1.24 -28.88
N TRP A 117 32.39 -2.30 -28.46
CA TRP A 117 33.85 -2.25 -28.31
C TRP A 117 34.50 -3.61 -28.57
N GLU A 118 35.67 -3.64 -29.14
CA GLU A 118 36.49 -4.85 -29.25
C GLU A 118 37.46 -4.92 -28.07
N SER A 119 37.57 -6.09 -27.45
CA SER A 119 38.44 -6.31 -26.30
C SER A 119 38.96 -7.74 -26.25
N ASP A 120 39.92 -7.98 -25.37
CA ASP A 120 40.44 -9.34 -25.12
C ASP A 120 39.87 -9.89 -23.81
N VAL A 121 39.44 -11.17 -23.80
CA VAL A 121 38.98 -11.86 -22.58
C VAL A 121 40.17 -12.13 -21.68
N THR A 122 40.14 -11.61 -20.46
CA THR A 122 41.22 -11.77 -19.49
C THR A 122 41.04 -12.96 -18.58
N VAL A 123 39.82 -13.14 -18.08
CA VAL A 123 39.45 -14.24 -17.16
C VAL A 123 38.02 -14.66 -17.43
N LEU A 124 37.77 -15.94 -17.27
CA LEU A 124 36.42 -16.54 -17.23
C LEU A 124 36.24 -17.25 -15.90
N THR A 125 35.04 -17.18 -15.34
CA THR A 125 34.69 -17.97 -14.15
C THR A 125 33.34 -18.64 -14.34
N THR A 126 33.19 -19.81 -13.76
CA THR A 126 31.88 -20.35 -13.39
C THR A 126 31.45 -19.78 -12.04
N GLU A 127 30.42 -20.32 -11.42
CA GLU A 127 30.01 -19.92 -10.06
C GLU A 127 31.08 -20.32 -9.01
N THR A 128 31.90 -21.32 -9.27
CA THR A 128 32.77 -21.95 -8.26
C THR A 128 34.26 -21.91 -8.59
N GLU A 129 34.64 -21.74 -9.86
CA GLU A 129 36.04 -21.82 -10.26
C GLU A 129 36.39 -20.91 -11.45
N ILE A 130 37.70 -20.59 -11.60
CA ILE A 130 38.24 -19.96 -12.79
C ILE A 130 38.24 -21.00 -13.89
N ALA A 131 37.68 -20.67 -15.05
CA ALA A 131 37.55 -21.55 -16.20
C ALA A 131 38.43 -21.12 -17.37
N ASP A 132 38.90 -22.05 -18.14
CA ASP A 132 39.63 -21.78 -19.39
C ASP A 132 38.65 -21.43 -20.53
N ALA A 133 37.43 -21.95 -20.47
CA ALA A 133 36.36 -21.72 -21.44
C ALA A 133 34.98 -21.83 -20.78
N LEU A 134 33.97 -21.17 -21.40
CA LEU A 134 32.54 -21.37 -21.14
C LEU A 134 31.89 -21.87 -22.42
N SER A 135 31.06 -22.90 -22.30
CA SER A 135 30.35 -23.56 -23.39
C SER A 135 28.86 -23.26 -23.37
N GLU A 136 28.18 -23.53 -24.48
CA GLU A 136 26.73 -23.30 -24.61
C GLU A 136 25.91 -23.88 -23.44
N GLY A 137 25.05 -23.04 -22.86
CA GLY A 137 24.23 -23.37 -21.69
C GLY A 137 24.91 -23.13 -20.35
N GLU A 138 26.24 -22.86 -20.30
CA GLU A 138 26.95 -22.59 -19.05
C GLU A 138 26.75 -21.13 -18.61
N HIS A 139 26.47 -20.97 -17.32
CA HIS A 139 26.48 -19.69 -16.64
C HIS A 139 27.90 -19.35 -16.15
N GLY A 140 28.26 -18.08 -16.20
CA GLY A 140 29.56 -17.64 -15.73
C GLY A 140 29.72 -16.13 -15.77
N THR A 141 30.97 -15.72 -15.54
CA THR A 141 31.35 -14.30 -15.61
C THR A 141 32.54 -14.14 -16.55
N VAL A 142 32.41 -13.19 -17.45
CA VAL A 142 33.44 -12.82 -18.41
C VAL A 142 34.11 -11.53 -17.95
N PHE A 143 35.45 -11.52 -17.86
CA PHE A 143 36.25 -10.34 -17.59
C PHE A 143 37.05 -9.98 -18.85
N VAL A 144 37.11 -8.68 -19.14
CA VAL A 144 37.79 -8.15 -20.33
C VAL A 144 38.71 -6.95 -19.93
N GLN A 145 39.64 -6.59 -20.80
CA GLN A 145 40.53 -5.46 -20.55
C GLN A 145 39.79 -4.12 -20.58
N GLU A 146 38.94 -3.93 -21.60
CA GLU A 146 38.18 -2.70 -21.83
C GLU A 146 36.71 -3.08 -22.05
N THR A 147 35.79 -2.35 -21.40
CA THR A 147 34.37 -2.64 -21.49
C THR A 147 33.50 -1.41 -21.70
N PRO A 148 32.51 -1.46 -22.62
CA PRO A 148 31.49 -0.44 -22.74
C PRO A 148 30.31 -0.65 -21.73
N PHE A 149 30.28 -1.75 -20.99
CA PHE A 149 29.21 -2.07 -20.06
C PHE A 149 29.35 -1.30 -18.75
N TYR A 150 28.33 -0.53 -18.39
CA TYR A 150 28.23 0.13 -17.11
C TYR A 150 27.89 -0.88 -16.02
N ALA A 151 28.74 -0.99 -15.03
CA ALA A 151 28.46 -1.80 -13.86
C ALA A 151 27.59 -1.03 -12.85
N THR A 152 26.67 -1.72 -12.16
CA THR A 152 25.82 -1.11 -11.14
C THR A 152 26.62 -0.22 -10.19
N SER A 153 26.29 1.07 -10.16
CA SER A 153 26.95 2.06 -9.32
C SER A 153 26.11 3.33 -9.21
N GLY A 154 26.22 4.07 -8.09
CA GLY A 154 25.56 5.37 -7.91
C GLY A 154 24.03 5.33 -8.07
N GLY A 155 23.40 4.19 -7.82
CA GLY A 155 21.95 3.99 -7.98
C GLY A 155 21.51 3.69 -9.42
N GLN A 156 22.38 3.73 -10.42
CA GLN A 156 22.07 3.25 -11.77
C GLN A 156 22.31 1.74 -11.86
N GLU A 157 21.31 1.01 -12.37
CA GLU A 157 21.41 -0.41 -12.67
C GLU A 157 22.39 -0.68 -13.81
N ALA A 158 22.92 -1.91 -13.83
CA ALA A 158 23.89 -2.35 -14.81
C ALA A 158 23.33 -2.44 -16.21
N ASP A 159 24.23 -2.35 -17.19
CA ASP A 159 23.91 -2.68 -18.56
C ASP A 159 23.78 -4.19 -18.77
N THR A 160 22.98 -4.52 -19.75
CA THR A 160 22.85 -5.86 -20.35
C THR A 160 23.22 -5.80 -21.83
N GLY A 161 23.42 -6.97 -22.43
CA GLY A 161 23.77 -7.04 -23.87
C GLY A 161 24.43 -8.35 -24.24
N TYR A 162 25.41 -8.29 -25.13
CA TYR A 162 26.06 -9.49 -25.66
C TYR A 162 27.57 -9.32 -25.74
N ILE A 163 28.29 -10.42 -25.52
CA ILE A 163 29.71 -10.56 -25.83
C ILE A 163 29.83 -11.67 -26.89
N ARG A 164 30.41 -11.33 -28.05
CA ARG A 164 30.49 -12.24 -29.19
C ARG A 164 31.92 -12.54 -29.58
N THR A 165 32.19 -13.80 -29.88
CA THR A 165 33.38 -14.25 -30.59
C THR A 165 32.98 -14.68 -32.02
N ALA A 166 33.97 -15.10 -32.81
CA ALA A 166 33.68 -15.72 -34.11
C ALA A 166 32.84 -17.03 -33.98
N GLU A 167 32.91 -17.73 -32.85
CA GLU A 167 32.35 -19.05 -32.63
C GLU A 167 31.29 -19.10 -31.52
N GLY A 168 31.07 -18.02 -30.80
CA GLY A 168 30.18 -18.03 -29.64
C GLY A 168 29.49 -16.70 -29.36
N GLU A 169 28.39 -16.80 -28.60
CA GLU A 169 27.62 -15.68 -28.11
C GLU A 169 27.32 -15.87 -26.62
N PHE A 170 27.74 -14.92 -25.81
CA PHE A 170 27.46 -14.83 -24.38
C PHE A 170 26.47 -13.69 -24.15
N LYS A 171 25.34 -14.00 -23.52
CA LYS A 171 24.33 -13.01 -23.12
C LYS A 171 24.68 -12.47 -21.76
N VAL A 172 24.97 -11.18 -21.67
CA VAL A 172 25.20 -10.46 -20.41
C VAL A 172 23.86 -10.09 -19.80
N GLU A 173 23.59 -10.60 -18.61
CA GLU A 173 22.36 -10.38 -17.86
C GLU A 173 22.55 -9.36 -16.72
N ASP A 174 23.80 -9.25 -16.21
CA ASP A 174 24.19 -8.25 -15.21
C ASP A 174 25.67 -7.87 -15.39
N THR A 175 26.04 -6.68 -14.92
CA THR A 175 27.43 -6.21 -14.93
C THR A 175 27.80 -5.70 -13.54
N VAL A 176 28.77 -6.34 -12.91
CA VAL A 176 29.16 -6.10 -11.51
C VAL A 176 30.54 -5.45 -11.41
N LYS A 177 30.66 -4.49 -10.48
CA LYS A 177 31.94 -3.88 -10.15
C LYS A 177 32.56 -4.57 -8.94
N LEU A 178 33.76 -5.10 -9.11
CA LEU A 178 34.49 -5.82 -8.08
C LEU A 178 35.66 -4.98 -7.55
N LEU A 179 36.21 -5.40 -6.41
CA LEU A 179 37.39 -4.78 -5.82
C LEU A 179 38.59 -4.86 -6.78
N GLY A 180 39.46 -3.84 -6.74
CA GLY A 180 40.63 -3.76 -7.61
C GLY A 180 40.35 -3.31 -9.06
N GLY A 181 39.18 -2.69 -9.33
CA GLY A 181 38.87 -2.13 -10.64
C GLY A 181 38.45 -3.16 -11.69
N LYS A 182 38.02 -4.37 -11.26
CA LYS A 182 37.50 -5.41 -12.13
C LYS A 182 36.04 -5.16 -12.45
N VAL A 183 35.64 -5.41 -13.70
CA VAL A 183 34.25 -5.42 -14.14
C VAL A 183 33.92 -6.81 -14.68
N GLY A 184 32.99 -7.49 -14.00
CA GLY A 184 32.51 -8.82 -14.36
C GLY A 184 31.19 -8.75 -15.11
N HIS A 185 31.12 -9.40 -16.28
CA HIS A 185 29.91 -9.52 -17.07
C HIS A 185 29.28 -10.87 -16.76
N VAL A 186 28.23 -10.87 -15.95
CA VAL A 186 27.53 -12.08 -15.48
C VAL A 186 26.47 -12.46 -16.51
N GLY A 187 26.38 -13.74 -16.85
CA GLY A 187 25.40 -14.18 -17.83
C GLY A 187 25.53 -15.65 -18.22
N VAL A 188 25.11 -15.97 -19.44
CA VAL A 188 25.02 -17.34 -19.94
C VAL A 188 25.51 -17.41 -21.39
N MET A 189 26.24 -18.47 -21.71
CA MET A 189 26.56 -18.81 -23.10
C MET A 189 25.29 -19.26 -23.82
N THR A 190 24.81 -18.46 -24.75
CA THR A 190 23.62 -18.77 -25.55
C THR A 190 23.94 -19.60 -26.77
N LYS A 191 25.21 -19.58 -27.22
CA LYS A 191 25.65 -20.31 -28.42
C LYS A 191 27.17 -20.50 -28.45
N GLY A 192 27.62 -21.67 -28.81
CA GLY A 192 29.02 -22.00 -29.04
C GLY A 192 29.87 -21.93 -27.76
N MET A 193 31.04 -21.29 -27.81
CA MET A 193 31.94 -21.16 -26.66
C MET A 193 32.76 -19.88 -26.70
N ILE A 194 33.28 -19.50 -25.53
CA ILE A 194 34.25 -18.41 -25.34
C ILE A 194 35.41 -18.94 -24.49
N ARG A 195 36.65 -18.51 -24.79
CA ARG A 195 37.86 -18.93 -24.09
C ARG A 195 38.60 -17.72 -23.52
N SER A 196 39.39 -17.94 -22.50
CA SER A 196 40.36 -16.96 -22.01
C SER A 196 41.35 -16.61 -23.12
N GLY A 197 41.61 -15.32 -23.35
CA GLY A 197 42.47 -14.81 -24.42
C GLY A 197 41.74 -14.62 -25.77
N ASP A 198 40.48 -14.97 -25.88
CA ASP A 198 39.70 -14.71 -27.13
C ASP A 198 39.50 -13.22 -27.33
N LYS A 199 39.53 -12.80 -28.61
CA LYS A 199 39.06 -11.48 -29.03
C LYS A 199 37.53 -11.48 -29.12
N VAL A 200 36.92 -10.50 -28.49
CA VAL A 200 35.48 -10.37 -28.40
C VAL A 200 34.97 -9.01 -28.82
N VAL A 201 33.78 -8.96 -29.34
CA VAL A 201 33.00 -7.75 -29.55
C VAL A 201 31.93 -7.69 -28.43
N LEU A 202 32.04 -6.65 -27.63
CA LEU A 202 31.05 -6.31 -26.60
C LEU A 202 30.03 -5.36 -27.19
N GLU A 203 28.74 -5.65 -26.98
CA GLU A 203 27.61 -4.90 -27.51
C GLU A 203 26.58 -4.66 -26.40
N VAL A 204 26.49 -3.44 -25.92
CA VAL A 204 25.51 -3.01 -24.91
C VAL A 204 24.12 -2.90 -25.54
N ASP A 205 23.06 -3.26 -24.82
CA ASP A 205 21.70 -2.94 -25.21
C ASP A 205 21.50 -1.42 -25.25
N ALA A 206 21.68 -0.86 -26.44
CA ALA A 206 21.63 0.59 -26.67
C ALA A 206 20.29 1.20 -26.26
N LYS A 207 19.19 0.45 -26.40
CA LYS A 207 17.86 0.92 -26.04
C LYS A 207 17.72 1.05 -24.52
N LYS A 208 18.08 0.01 -23.78
CA LYS A 208 18.05 0.04 -22.32
C LYS A 208 18.97 1.12 -21.74
N ARG A 209 20.19 1.21 -22.24
CA ARG A 209 21.16 2.25 -21.86
C ARG A 209 20.58 3.66 -22.07
N ALA A 210 19.98 3.93 -23.23
CA ALA A 210 19.39 5.22 -23.53
C ALA A 210 18.24 5.57 -22.59
N LEU A 211 17.37 4.60 -22.25
CA LEU A 211 16.26 4.79 -21.31
C LEU A 211 16.79 5.04 -19.88
N SER A 212 17.79 4.28 -19.44
CA SER A 212 18.44 4.48 -18.13
C SER A 212 19.12 5.85 -18.05
N ALA A 213 19.82 6.28 -19.11
CA ALA A 213 20.45 7.61 -19.17
C ALA A 213 19.43 8.76 -19.07
N ARG A 214 18.25 8.63 -19.69
CA ARG A 214 17.14 9.59 -19.59
C ARG A 214 16.60 9.67 -18.16
N ASN A 215 16.32 8.52 -17.55
CA ASN A 215 15.86 8.45 -16.17
C ASN A 215 16.91 8.99 -15.19
N HIS A 216 18.19 8.71 -15.41
CA HIS A 216 19.27 9.22 -14.57
C HIS A 216 19.41 10.75 -14.69
N SER A 217 19.40 11.29 -15.90
CA SER A 217 19.44 12.73 -16.11
C SER A 217 18.23 13.44 -15.52
N ALA A 218 17.04 12.83 -15.63
CA ALA A 218 15.83 13.33 -15.01
C ALA A 218 15.92 13.35 -13.47
N THR A 219 16.65 12.41 -12.86
CA THR A 219 16.88 12.38 -11.40
C THR A 219 17.62 13.62 -10.92
N HIS A 220 18.63 14.09 -11.65
CA HIS A 220 19.34 15.32 -11.33
C HIS A 220 18.44 16.57 -11.43
N LEU A 221 17.64 16.66 -12.48
CA LEU A 221 16.66 17.75 -12.62
C LEU A 221 15.61 17.70 -11.49
N LEU A 222 15.16 16.51 -11.12
CA LEU A 222 14.20 16.28 -10.02
C LEU A 222 14.80 16.71 -8.67
N GLN A 223 16.02 16.32 -8.35
CA GLN A 223 16.72 16.73 -7.12
C GLN A 223 16.77 18.26 -7.02
N LYS A 224 17.15 18.94 -8.08
CA LYS A 224 17.20 20.40 -8.11
C LYS A 224 15.82 21.02 -7.92
N ALA A 225 14.78 20.49 -8.58
CA ALA A 225 13.42 20.98 -8.44
C ALA A 225 12.89 20.79 -7.00
N LEU A 226 13.12 19.62 -6.40
CA LEU A 226 12.76 19.35 -5.00
C LEU A 226 13.41 20.34 -4.03
N ARG A 227 14.73 20.60 -4.18
CA ARG A 227 15.42 21.60 -3.37
C ARG A 227 14.88 23.01 -3.58
N THR A 228 14.44 23.32 -4.78
CA THR A 228 13.86 24.64 -5.10
C THR A 228 12.48 24.83 -4.45
N VAL A 229 11.64 23.81 -4.45
CA VAL A 229 10.26 23.87 -3.93
C VAL A 229 10.22 23.65 -2.42
N LEU A 230 10.91 22.62 -1.92
CA LEU A 230 10.82 22.20 -0.52
C LEU A 230 11.90 22.84 0.38
N GLY A 231 13.02 23.28 -0.22
CA GLY A 231 14.11 23.93 0.51
C GLY A 231 15.43 23.15 0.49
N SER A 232 16.47 23.83 0.97
CA SER A 232 17.87 23.34 0.92
C SER A 232 18.16 22.11 1.78
N HIS A 233 17.26 21.74 2.70
CA HIS A 233 17.37 20.53 3.53
C HIS A 233 17.13 19.23 2.77
N VAL A 234 16.61 19.31 1.55
CA VAL A 234 16.42 18.14 0.70
C VAL A 234 17.79 17.63 0.23
N GLU A 235 18.14 16.43 0.68
CA GLU A 235 19.35 15.71 0.31
C GLU A 235 18.99 14.30 -0.13
N GLN A 236 19.78 13.74 -1.05
CA GLN A 236 19.60 12.37 -1.49
C GLN A 236 19.88 11.39 -0.34
N ALA A 237 18.91 10.55 -0.03
CA ALA A 237 19.04 9.43 0.91
C ALA A 237 19.24 8.10 0.17
N GLY A 238 18.83 8.01 -1.08
CA GLY A 238 18.98 6.86 -1.96
C GLY A 238 18.49 7.14 -3.37
N SER A 239 18.93 6.32 -4.33
CA SER A 239 18.50 6.40 -5.72
C SER A 239 18.49 5.02 -6.36
N SER A 240 17.58 4.78 -7.30
CA SER A 240 17.60 3.60 -8.18
C SER A 240 17.05 4.01 -9.53
N VAL A 241 17.81 3.73 -10.57
CA VAL A 241 17.53 4.15 -11.94
C VAL A 241 17.74 2.98 -12.88
N ASN A 242 16.73 2.67 -13.66
CA ASN A 242 16.81 1.67 -14.73
C ASN A 242 16.07 2.14 -16.00
N GLU A 243 15.86 1.25 -16.96
CA GLU A 243 15.18 1.56 -18.21
C GLU A 243 13.71 1.91 -18.03
N ASP A 244 13.05 1.39 -16.98
CA ASP A 244 11.61 1.55 -16.78
C ASP A 244 11.25 2.83 -16.03
N ARG A 245 12.04 3.17 -14.98
CA ARG A 245 11.72 4.27 -14.05
C ARG A 245 12.93 4.79 -13.30
N LEU A 246 12.74 5.93 -12.67
CA LEU A 246 13.62 6.41 -11.61
C LEU A 246 12.91 6.34 -10.24
N ARG A 247 13.68 6.06 -9.20
CA ARG A 247 13.28 6.15 -7.80
C ARG A 247 14.27 7.04 -7.07
N PHE A 248 13.77 8.02 -6.36
CA PHE A 248 14.59 8.98 -5.61
C PHE A 248 14.11 9.08 -4.16
N ASP A 249 14.96 8.71 -3.22
CA ASP A 249 14.72 8.81 -1.79
C ASP A 249 15.44 10.07 -1.28
N PHE A 250 14.72 10.93 -0.55
CA PHE A 250 15.25 12.21 -0.11
C PHE A 250 14.78 12.60 1.30
N THR A 251 15.55 13.44 1.96
CA THR A 251 15.23 13.92 3.31
C THR A 251 14.12 14.97 3.25
N HIS A 252 12.97 14.65 3.87
CA HIS A 252 11.87 15.59 4.07
C HIS A 252 10.92 15.08 5.16
N PHE A 253 10.33 16.02 5.94
CA PHE A 253 9.65 15.69 7.19
C PHE A 253 8.18 15.34 7.06
N SER A 254 7.53 15.71 5.95
CA SER A 254 6.10 15.51 5.72
C SER A 254 5.83 14.97 4.33
N ALA A 255 4.63 14.41 4.11
CA ALA A 255 4.16 14.12 2.76
C ALA A 255 4.10 15.41 1.95
N MET A 256 4.48 15.33 0.68
CA MET A 256 4.31 16.43 -0.25
C MET A 256 2.84 16.66 -0.55
N THR A 257 2.46 17.92 -0.68
CA THR A 257 1.13 18.29 -1.17
C THR A 257 1.03 18.11 -2.68
N GLU A 258 -0.20 17.99 -3.21
CA GLU A 258 -0.43 17.92 -4.65
C GLU A 258 0.12 19.16 -5.40
N ASP A 259 0.04 20.34 -4.77
CA ASP A 259 0.60 21.58 -5.33
C ASP A 259 2.13 21.54 -5.41
N GLU A 260 2.80 21.04 -4.37
CA GLU A 260 4.26 20.88 -4.37
C GLU A 260 4.72 19.87 -5.42
N ILE A 261 4.03 18.72 -5.54
CA ILE A 261 4.30 17.74 -6.60
C ILE A 261 4.14 18.37 -7.98
N THR A 262 3.06 19.10 -8.20
CA THR A 262 2.77 19.79 -9.47
C THR A 262 3.85 20.83 -9.79
N GLN A 263 4.30 21.59 -8.79
CA GLN A 263 5.37 22.58 -9.00
C GLN A 263 6.70 21.91 -9.33
N VAL A 264 7.06 20.81 -8.65
CA VAL A 264 8.27 20.04 -8.94
C VAL A 264 8.22 19.49 -10.36
N GLU A 265 7.14 18.83 -10.77
CA GLU A 265 6.96 18.34 -12.14
C GLU A 265 7.10 19.48 -13.19
N LYS A 266 6.48 20.61 -12.91
CA LYS A 266 6.54 21.78 -13.78
C LYS A 266 7.99 22.26 -13.97
N LEU A 267 8.75 22.43 -12.89
CA LEU A 267 10.14 22.88 -12.96
C LEU A 267 11.03 21.90 -13.71
N VAL A 268 10.85 20.59 -13.50
CA VAL A 268 11.59 19.56 -14.24
C VAL A 268 11.26 19.63 -15.73
N ASN A 269 9.97 19.65 -16.08
CA ASN A 269 9.55 19.68 -17.48
C ASN A 269 9.91 20.99 -18.21
N GLU A 270 9.91 22.12 -17.51
CA GLU A 270 10.44 23.38 -18.04
C GLU A 270 11.94 23.29 -18.33
N SER A 271 12.71 22.61 -17.46
CA SER A 271 14.15 22.40 -17.67
C SER A 271 14.43 21.43 -18.82
N ILE A 272 13.61 20.40 -18.99
CA ILE A 272 13.63 19.52 -20.17
C ILE A 272 13.35 20.32 -21.45
N ALA A 273 12.32 21.16 -21.44
CA ALA A 273 11.90 21.94 -22.59
C ALA A 273 12.93 23.01 -23.00
N LYS A 274 13.77 23.47 -22.07
CA LYS A 274 14.88 24.40 -22.36
C LYS A 274 16.01 23.76 -23.17
N ALA A 275 15.99 22.43 -23.29
CA ALA A 275 16.95 21.68 -24.10
C ALA A 275 18.41 22.04 -23.76
N TYR A 276 18.77 22.01 -22.47
CA TYR A 276 20.12 22.26 -22.02
C TYR A 276 21.07 21.18 -22.52
N ASP A 277 22.23 21.61 -23.04
CA ASP A 277 23.36 20.70 -23.31
C ASP A 277 23.90 20.17 -21.98
N VAL A 278 24.23 18.88 -21.97
CA VAL A 278 24.81 18.21 -20.80
C VAL A 278 26.32 18.18 -20.93
N ASP A 279 26.98 19.14 -20.29
CA ASP A 279 28.46 19.27 -20.30
C ASP A 279 29.06 18.40 -19.19
N ILE A 280 29.93 17.48 -19.56
CA ILE A 280 30.51 16.50 -18.64
C ILE A 280 32.04 16.66 -18.66
N LYS A 281 32.62 16.90 -17.47
CA LYS A 281 34.07 17.14 -17.35
C LYS A 281 34.66 16.36 -16.18
N ASN A 282 35.80 15.74 -16.42
CA ASN A 282 36.66 15.23 -15.35
C ASN A 282 37.60 16.35 -14.89
N MET A 283 37.61 16.60 -13.58
CA MET A 283 38.46 17.66 -13.02
C MET A 283 38.87 17.34 -11.57
N PRO A 284 39.94 17.99 -11.07
CA PRO A 284 40.32 17.86 -9.66
C PRO A 284 39.18 18.26 -8.74
N ILE A 285 38.98 17.50 -7.64
CA ILE A 285 37.87 17.70 -6.67
C ILE A 285 37.85 19.12 -6.11
N GLU A 286 39.01 19.75 -5.90
CA GLU A 286 39.11 21.12 -5.40
C GLU A 286 38.65 22.19 -6.42
N GLU A 287 38.76 21.90 -7.70
CA GLU A 287 38.20 22.74 -8.77
C GLU A 287 36.68 22.50 -8.87
N ALA A 288 36.29 21.24 -8.84
CA ALA A 288 34.87 20.86 -8.91
C ALA A 288 34.02 21.48 -7.79
N LYS A 289 34.53 21.55 -6.55
CA LYS A 289 33.89 22.24 -5.44
C LYS A 289 33.64 23.73 -5.71
N LYS A 290 34.55 24.40 -6.46
CA LYS A 290 34.40 25.81 -6.79
C LYS A 290 33.32 26.10 -7.83
N THR A 291 32.90 25.10 -8.60
CA THR A 291 31.78 25.24 -9.55
C THR A 291 30.42 25.28 -8.88
N GLY A 292 30.33 25.01 -7.57
CA GLY A 292 29.06 24.86 -6.84
C GLY A 292 28.39 23.51 -7.05
N ALA A 293 29.12 22.54 -7.63
CA ALA A 293 28.61 21.19 -7.84
C ALA A 293 28.30 20.52 -6.54
N GLN A 294 27.15 19.84 -6.51
CA GLN A 294 26.70 19.09 -5.35
C GLN A 294 27.37 17.72 -5.33
N ALA A 295 27.93 17.37 -4.16
CA ALA A 295 28.45 16.04 -3.89
C ALA A 295 27.42 15.28 -3.03
N LEU A 296 27.29 13.97 -3.24
CA LEU A 296 26.46 13.12 -2.39
C LEU A 296 27.10 13.02 -1.00
N PHE A 297 26.28 13.17 0.02
CA PHE A 297 26.74 13.11 1.41
C PHE A 297 27.21 11.69 1.75
N GLY A 298 28.44 11.57 2.29
CA GLY A 298 28.99 10.29 2.75
C GLY A 298 29.75 9.47 1.70
N GLU A 299 29.79 9.87 0.43
CA GLU A 299 30.63 9.22 -0.57
C GLU A 299 32.09 9.67 -0.49
N LYS A 300 33.00 8.71 -0.68
CA LYS A 300 34.43 8.98 -0.79
C LYS A 300 34.79 9.18 -2.26
N TYR A 301 35.12 10.40 -2.61
CA TYR A 301 35.58 10.75 -3.96
C TYR A 301 37.09 10.65 -4.06
N GLY A 302 37.59 10.27 -5.25
CA GLY A 302 38.99 10.33 -5.57
C GLY A 302 39.48 11.77 -5.82
N ASP A 303 40.76 11.93 -6.18
CA ASP A 303 41.35 13.22 -6.48
C ASP A 303 40.74 13.88 -7.72
N ILE A 304 40.25 13.07 -8.67
CA ILE A 304 39.56 13.50 -9.88
C ILE A 304 38.12 13.03 -9.81
N VAL A 305 37.20 13.94 -10.07
CA VAL A 305 35.75 13.70 -10.07
C VAL A 305 35.14 14.05 -11.41
N ARG A 306 34.10 13.34 -11.78
CA ARG A 306 33.27 13.61 -12.95
C ARG A 306 32.14 14.55 -12.58
N VAL A 307 32.13 15.73 -13.18
CA VAL A 307 31.10 16.76 -12.97
C VAL A 307 30.14 16.75 -14.15
N VAL A 308 28.87 16.62 -13.88
CA VAL A 308 27.77 16.67 -14.85
C VAL A 308 27.07 18.02 -14.67
N ASN A 309 27.06 18.85 -15.71
CA ASN A 309 26.42 20.16 -15.73
C ASN A 309 25.29 20.17 -16.77
N MET A 310 24.07 20.49 -16.34
CA MET A 310 22.88 20.60 -17.19
C MET A 310 22.43 22.07 -17.22
N GLY A 311 23.12 22.89 -18.05
CA GLY A 311 22.78 24.29 -18.30
C GLY A 311 22.79 25.18 -17.06
N ASP A 312 23.71 24.94 -16.12
CA ASP A 312 23.82 25.62 -14.83
C ASP A 312 22.55 25.47 -13.91
N TYR A 313 21.57 24.70 -14.38
CA TYR A 313 20.39 24.38 -13.58
C TYR A 313 20.71 23.30 -12.54
N SER A 314 21.37 22.21 -12.93
CA SER A 314 21.89 21.18 -12.04
C SER A 314 23.36 20.93 -12.33
N ILE A 315 24.22 20.99 -11.31
CA ILE A 315 25.65 20.69 -11.38
C ILE A 315 25.95 19.71 -10.25
N GLU A 316 26.36 18.48 -10.59
CA GLU A 316 26.53 17.40 -9.62
C GLU A 316 27.72 16.51 -9.93
N PHE A 317 28.31 15.88 -8.90
CA PHE A 317 29.29 14.82 -9.06
C PHE A 317 28.56 13.53 -9.40
N CYS A 318 28.76 13.00 -10.60
CA CYS A 318 28.08 11.80 -11.03
C CYS A 318 28.89 10.95 -12.00
N GLY A 319 29.05 9.66 -11.66
CA GLY A 319 29.71 8.65 -12.51
C GLY A 319 28.76 7.90 -13.44
N GLY A 320 27.46 8.20 -13.43
CA GLY A 320 26.48 7.50 -14.24
C GLY A 320 26.46 7.92 -15.72
N THR A 321 25.58 7.26 -16.48
CA THR A 321 25.38 7.62 -17.89
C THR A 321 24.25 8.63 -18.03
N HIS A 322 24.42 9.59 -18.92
CA HIS A 322 23.49 10.70 -19.11
C HIS A 322 23.17 10.93 -20.58
N VAL A 323 22.09 11.65 -20.83
CA VAL A 323 21.75 12.17 -22.15
C VAL A 323 22.71 13.29 -22.54
N ASN A 324 22.86 13.57 -23.83
CA ASN A 324 23.67 14.70 -24.30
C ASN A 324 22.93 16.04 -24.20
N ASN A 325 21.59 16.00 -24.25
CA ASN A 325 20.75 17.17 -24.15
C ASN A 325 19.48 16.81 -23.35
N THR A 326 19.02 17.71 -22.46
CA THR A 326 17.90 17.44 -21.59
C THR A 326 16.59 17.18 -22.33
N SER A 327 16.44 17.66 -23.58
CA SER A 327 15.26 17.37 -24.41
C SER A 327 15.09 15.88 -24.73
N GLU A 328 16.16 15.08 -24.69
CA GLU A 328 16.09 13.63 -24.91
C GLU A 328 15.28 12.89 -23.83
N ILE A 329 15.14 13.51 -22.65
CA ILE A 329 14.29 12.98 -21.56
C ILE A 329 12.80 12.97 -21.96
N MET A 330 12.40 13.81 -22.91
CA MET A 330 11.04 14.06 -23.40
C MET A 330 10.13 14.75 -22.37
N ALA A 331 9.77 14.08 -21.30
CA ALA A 331 9.00 14.61 -20.18
C ALA A 331 9.15 13.71 -18.95
N LEU A 332 8.81 14.25 -17.77
CA LEU A 332 8.78 13.53 -16.51
C LEU A 332 7.38 13.61 -15.89
N LYS A 333 6.93 12.49 -15.30
CA LYS A 333 5.73 12.40 -14.44
C LYS A 333 6.06 11.68 -13.15
N ILE A 334 5.75 12.29 -12.03
CA ILE A 334 5.77 11.64 -10.72
C ILE A 334 4.53 10.75 -10.60
N VAL A 335 4.74 9.47 -10.36
CA VAL A 335 3.65 8.48 -10.25
C VAL A 335 3.33 8.10 -8.82
N SER A 336 4.30 8.26 -7.90
CA SER A 336 4.07 8.04 -6.47
C SER A 336 4.98 8.91 -5.61
N GLU A 337 4.49 9.30 -4.43
CA GLU A 337 5.23 9.94 -3.36
C GLU A 337 4.84 9.26 -2.05
N THR A 338 5.81 8.66 -1.32
CA THR A 338 5.54 7.86 -0.12
C THR A 338 6.61 8.05 0.94
N GLY A 339 6.28 7.76 2.22
CA GLY A 339 7.27 7.68 3.30
C GLY A 339 7.96 6.33 3.32
N VAL A 340 9.29 6.33 3.52
CA VAL A 340 10.11 5.10 3.59
C VAL A 340 10.66 4.88 5.00
N ALA A 341 11.07 5.97 5.64
CA ALA A 341 11.57 5.99 7.01
C ALA A 341 11.23 7.34 7.65
N ALA A 342 11.51 7.49 8.95
CA ALA A 342 11.36 8.77 9.62
C ALA A 342 12.22 9.84 8.94
N GLY A 343 11.60 10.91 8.46
CA GLY A 343 12.27 12.00 7.77
C GLY A 343 12.78 11.68 6.36
N VAL A 344 12.40 10.54 5.76
CA VAL A 344 12.78 10.16 4.39
C VAL A 344 11.55 9.90 3.54
N ARG A 345 11.46 10.58 2.43
CA ARG A 345 10.41 10.45 1.42
C ARG A 345 10.95 9.80 0.15
N ARG A 346 10.11 9.08 -0.56
CA ARG A 346 10.41 8.42 -1.83
C ARG A 346 9.52 8.95 -2.93
N ILE A 347 10.14 9.32 -4.04
CA ILE A 347 9.45 9.59 -5.30
C ILE A 347 9.78 8.48 -6.30
N GLU A 348 8.77 8.01 -7.01
CA GLU A 348 8.93 7.26 -8.25
C GLU A 348 8.40 8.08 -9.41
N ALA A 349 9.18 8.15 -10.48
CA ALA A 349 8.81 8.91 -11.67
C ALA A 349 9.16 8.16 -12.95
N LEU A 350 8.47 8.51 -14.01
CA LEU A 350 8.61 7.95 -15.35
C LEU A 350 9.04 9.03 -16.33
N THR A 351 9.85 8.63 -17.31
CA THR A 351 10.22 9.49 -18.45
C THR A 351 9.94 8.76 -19.77
N SER A 352 10.02 9.50 -20.86
CA SER A 352 10.04 8.98 -22.24
C SER A 352 9.06 7.82 -22.52
N GLU A 353 9.54 6.66 -22.98
CA GLU A 353 8.70 5.51 -23.34
C GLU A 353 7.86 4.99 -22.15
N GLY A 354 8.44 4.95 -20.94
CA GLY A 354 7.74 4.55 -19.71
C GLY A 354 6.53 5.45 -19.42
N LEU A 355 6.74 6.76 -19.59
CA LEU A 355 5.67 7.75 -19.43
C LEU A 355 4.57 7.61 -20.50
N MET A 356 4.94 7.41 -21.76
CA MET A 356 3.98 7.22 -22.85
C MET A 356 3.13 5.95 -22.62
N LYS A 357 3.77 4.86 -22.19
CA LYS A 357 3.08 3.62 -21.82
C LYS A 357 2.10 3.83 -20.65
N TYR A 358 2.50 4.58 -19.64
CA TYR A 358 1.66 4.92 -18.51
C TYR A 358 0.40 5.70 -18.93
N TYR A 359 0.55 6.72 -19.80
CA TYR A 359 -0.58 7.47 -20.31
C TYR A 359 -1.51 6.61 -21.16
N ALA A 360 -0.97 5.78 -22.07
CA ALA A 360 -1.77 4.86 -22.87
C ALA A 360 -2.60 3.89 -22.02
N GLN A 361 -2.00 3.32 -20.98
CA GLN A 361 -2.70 2.43 -20.04
C GLN A 361 -3.77 3.17 -19.23
N THR A 362 -3.49 4.42 -18.83
CA THR A 362 -4.45 5.25 -18.09
C THR A 362 -5.65 5.63 -18.96
N GLU A 363 -5.39 6.00 -20.21
CA GLU A 363 -6.44 6.30 -21.18
C GLU A 363 -7.30 5.06 -21.47
N GLU A 364 -6.68 3.89 -21.62
CA GLU A 364 -7.40 2.62 -21.81
C GLU A 364 -8.30 2.29 -20.62
N LYS A 365 -7.78 2.42 -19.39
CA LYS A 365 -8.58 2.22 -18.17
C LYS A 365 -9.78 3.15 -18.11
N LEU A 366 -9.58 4.43 -18.47
CA LEU A 366 -10.64 5.43 -18.50
C LEU A 366 -11.69 5.10 -19.59
N LYS A 367 -11.26 4.70 -20.79
CA LYS A 367 -12.15 4.25 -21.87
C LYS A 367 -12.97 3.02 -21.45
N ASN A 368 -12.33 2.05 -20.82
CA ASN A 368 -12.99 0.84 -20.32
C ASN A 368 -14.05 1.18 -19.24
N ALA A 369 -13.70 2.04 -18.28
CA ALA A 369 -14.65 2.50 -17.27
C ALA A 369 -15.85 3.24 -17.89
N ALA A 370 -15.61 4.10 -18.85
CA ALA A 370 -16.67 4.81 -19.58
C ALA A 370 -17.58 3.85 -20.37
N ALA A 371 -17.00 2.84 -21.03
CA ALA A 371 -17.74 1.84 -21.78
C ALA A 371 -18.71 1.02 -20.91
N LEU A 372 -18.32 0.66 -19.67
CA LEU A 372 -19.22 -0.02 -18.73
C LEU A 372 -20.50 0.77 -18.45
N LEU A 373 -20.41 2.09 -18.47
CA LEU A 373 -21.52 3.00 -18.24
C LEU A 373 -22.19 3.48 -19.55
N LYS A 374 -21.79 2.94 -20.71
CA LYS A 374 -22.21 3.42 -22.03
C LYS A 374 -22.00 4.94 -22.19
N ALA A 375 -20.87 5.42 -21.71
CA ALA A 375 -20.43 6.82 -21.73
C ALA A 375 -19.15 6.98 -22.56
N THR A 376 -18.73 8.22 -22.78
CA THR A 376 -17.39 8.59 -23.25
C THR A 376 -16.55 9.07 -22.05
N PRO A 377 -15.22 9.11 -22.14
CA PRO A 377 -14.39 9.71 -21.08
C PRO A 377 -14.84 11.11 -20.66
N ASP A 378 -15.24 11.95 -21.63
CA ASP A 378 -15.61 13.34 -21.37
C ASP A 378 -16.91 13.50 -20.56
N ASN A 379 -17.88 12.59 -20.75
CA ASN A 379 -19.16 12.63 -20.04
C ASN A 379 -19.29 11.59 -18.91
N LEU A 380 -18.21 10.91 -18.57
CA LEU A 380 -18.20 9.85 -17.56
C LEU A 380 -18.67 10.36 -16.18
N SER A 381 -18.17 11.51 -15.74
CA SER A 381 -18.55 12.11 -14.46
C SER A 381 -20.03 12.43 -14.40
N ASP A 382 -20.60 13.04 -15.46
CA ASP A 382 -22.01 13.36 -15.53
C ASP A 382 -22.88 12.10 -15.48
N LYS A 383 -22.45 11.04 -16.17
CA LYS A 383 -23.14 9.76 -16.16
C LYS A 383 -23.14 9.11 -14.77
N ILE A 384 -22.01 9.17 -14.05
CA ILE A 384 -21.91 8.70 -12.67
C ILE A 384 -22.84 9.49 -11.75
N HIS A 385 -22.83 10.83 -11.83
CA HIS A 385 -23.73 11.69 -11.06
C HIS A 385 -25.20 11.36 -11.31
N HIS A 386 -25.57 11.18 -12.59
CA HIS A 386 -26.94 10.79 -12.95
C HIS A 386 -27.32 9.43 -12.33
N MET A 387 -26.46 8.42 -12.42
CA MET A 387 -26.70 7.10 -11.82
C MET A 387 -26.83 7.15 -10.30
N ILE A 388 -26.03 7.96 -9.62
CA ILE A 388 -26.14 8.16 -8.16
C ILE A 388 -27.50 8.79 -7.82
N ALA A 389 -27.93 9.80 -8.57
CA ALA A 389 -29.21 10.46 -8.37
C ALA A 389 -30.40 9.49 -8.63
N GLU A 390 -30.34 8.73 -9.73
CA GLU A 390 -31.34 7.73 -10.08
C GLU A 390 -31.43 6.63 -9.00
N ASN A 391 -30.31 6.11 -8.53
CA ASN A 391 -30.25 5.12 -7.47
C ASN A 391 -30.93 5.65 -6.18
N LYS A 392 -30.64 6.89 -5.78
CA LYS A 392 -31.28 7.54 -4.64
C LYS A 392 -32.80 7.66 -4.83
N THR A 393 -33.26 8.01 -6.03
CA THR A 393 -34.69 8.10 -6.36
C THR A 393 -35.35 6.75 -6.28
N LEU A 394 -34.74 5.70 -6.87
CA LEU A 394 -35.25 4.34 -6.82
C LEU A 394 -35.33 3.81 -5.38
N HIS A 395 -34.35 4.08 -4.54
CA HIS A 395 -34.42 3.73 -3.12
C HIS A 395 -35.61 4.39 -2.42
N SER A 396 -35.83 5.67 -2.65
CA SER A 396 -36.96 6.41 -2.07
C SER A 396 -38.31 5.85 -2.57
N GLU A 397 -38.38 5.48 -3.84
CA GLU A 397 -39.57 4.90 -4.44
C GLU A 397 -39.86 3.50 -3.89
N VAL A 398 -38.84 2.67 -3.72
CA VAL A 398 -38.96 1.35 -3.07
C VAL A 398 -39.49 1.49 -1.64
N GLU A 399 -38.97 2.41 -0.84
CA GLU A 399 -39.47 2.64 0.53
C GLU A 399 -40.92 3.18 0.52
N SER A 400 -41.26 4.07 -0.41
CA SER A 400 -42.63 4.55 -0.58
C SER A 400 -43.61 3.42 -0.96
N LEU A 401 -43.18 2.54 -1.88
CA LEU A 401 -44.00 1.39 -2.28
C LEU A 401 -44.18 0.38 -1.15
N LYS A 402 -43.14 0.09 -0.37
CA LYS A 402 -43.23 -0.75 0.85
C LYS A 402 -44.21 -0.17 1.84
N SER A 403 -44.15 1.15 2.10
CA SER A 403 -45.08 1.83 3.01
C SER A 403 -46.52 1.75 2.51
N LYS A 404 -46.77 1.92 1.20
CA LYS A 404 -48.11 1.78 0.60
C LYS A 404 -48.65 0.34 0.72
N ILE A 405 -47.82 -0.67 0.51
CA ILE A 405 -48.18 -2.08 0.69
C ILE A 405 -48.57 -2.33 2.15
N ALA A 406 -47.78 -1.84 3.10
CA ALA A 406 -48.10 -1.96 4.53
C ALA A 406 -49.41 -1.26 4.91
N GLN A 407 -49.68 -0.06 4.37
CA GLN A 407 -50.93 0.66 4.60
C GLN A 407 -52.17 -0.04 3.99
N SER A 408 -52.05 -0.62 2.79
CA SER A 408 -53.13 -1.38 2.16
C SER A 408 -53.47 -2.63 2.99
N ALA A 409 -52.43 -3.33 3.45
CA ALA A 409 -52.60 -4.48 4.35
C ALA A 409 -53.25 -4.12 5.69
N ALA A 410 -53.08 -2.88 6.18
CA ALA A 410 -53.69 -2.40 7.43
C ALA A 410 -55.21 -2.31 7.36
N GLY A 411 -55.79 -2.04 6.19
CA GLY A 411 -57.26 -1.95 6.01
C GLY A 411 -57.96 -3.29 6.21
N ASP A 412 -57.40 -4.34 5.62
CA ASP A 412 -57.98 -5.69 5.60
C ASP A 412 -57.81 -6.44 6.92
N VAL A 413 -56.96 -5.98 7.83
CA VAL A 413 -56.61 -6.69 9.05
C VAL A 413 -57.45 -6.23 10.24
N LEU A 414 -58.02 -5.04 10.23
CA LEU A 414 -58.86 -4.54 11.31
C LEU A 414 -60.13 -5.37 11.51
N ASP A 415 -60.59 -6.05 10.47
CA ASP A 415 -61.73 -6.96 10.55
C ASP A 415 -61.44 -8.26 11.34
N GLN A 416 -60.14 -8.53 11.63
CA GLN A 416 -59.70 -9.71 12.37
C GLN A 416 -59.56 -9.48 13.88
N VAL A 417 -59.99 -8.33 14.38
CA VAL A 417 -59.93 -7.98 15.80
C VAL A 417 -60.81 -8.93 16.61
N LYS A 418 -60.25 -9.53 17.64
CA LYS A 418 -60.96 -10.37 18.64
C LYS A 418 -60.91 -9.71 20.00
N GLU A 419 -61.85 -10.07 20.85
CA GLU A 419 -61.86 -9.64 22.24
C GLU A 419 -61.41 -10.80 23.15
N VAL A 420 -60.37 -10.55 23.95
CA VAL A 420 -59.82 -11.52 24.90
C VAL A 420 -59.90 -10.92 26.32
N LYS A 421 -60.79 -11.42 27.14
CA LYS A 421 -61.03 -10.94 28.53
C LYS A 421 -61.10 -9.40 28.63
N GLY A 422 -61.91 -8.80 27.74
CA GLY A 422 -62.10 -7.32 27.73
C GLY A 422 -60.95 -6.47 27.21
N ILE A 423 -60.03 -7.09 26.47
CA ILE A 423 -58.96 -6.42 25.71
C ILE A 423 -59.06 -6.82 24.24
N LYS A 424 -58.97 -5.88 23.35
CA LYS A 424 -58.92 -6.14 21.90
C LYS A 424 -57.57 -6.71 21.51
N LEU A 425 -57.57 -7.83 20.82
CA LEU A 425 -56.37 -8.44 20.20
C LEU A 425 -56.53 -8.42 18.70
N LEU A 426 -55.57 -7.82 18.04
CA LEU A 426 -55.36 -7.94 16.59
C LEU A 426 -54.12 -8.82 16.35
N ALA A 427 -54.34 -10.05 15.86
CA ALA A 427 -53.26 -10.97 15.54
C ALA A 427 -53.36 -11.34 14.05
N ALA A 428 -52.39 -10.88 13.25
CA ALA A 428 -52.47 -11.02 11.81
C ALA A 428 -51.11 -11.28 11.13
N GLN A 429 -51.16 -12.01 10.02
CA GLN A 429 -50.00 -12.16 9.10
C GLN A 429 -50.09 -11.11 8.01
N ILE A 430 -48.97 -10.44 7.75
CA ILE A 430 -48.79 -9.43 6.70
C ILE A 430 -47.71 -9.93 5.75
N GLU A 431 -47.99 -10.02 4.48
CA GLU A 431 -47.03 -10.47 3.49
C GLU A 431 -46.17 -9.31 2.97
N GLY A 432 -44.87 -9.57 2.67
CA GLY A 432 -43.98 -8.63 1.99
C GLY A 432 -43.53 -7.42 2.80
N VAL A 433 -43.73 -7.43 4.12
CA VAL A 433 -43.36 -6.32 5.03
C VAL A 433 -42.18 -6.74 5.90
N ASP A 434 -41.12 -5.93 5.92
CA ASP A 434 -39.98 -6.16 6.79
C ASP A 434 -40.27 -5.72 8.26
N MET A 435 -39.29 -5.91 9.16
CA MET A 435 -39.44 -5.56 10.56
C MET A 435 -39.74 -4.07 10.80
N ASN A 436 -39.20 -3.18 9.97
CA ASN A 436 -39.47 -1.73 10.09
C ASN A 436 -40.90 -1.39 9.66
N GLY A 437 -41.33 -1.96 8.55
CA GLY A 437 -42.70 -1.82 8.10
C GLY A 437 -43.71 -2.44 9.07
N LEU A 438 -43.40 -3.58 9.72
CA LEU A 438 -44.26 -4.15 10.79
C LEU A 438 -44.36 -3.23 12.00
N ARG A 439 -43.30 -2.49 12.37
CA ARG A 439 -43.33 -1.49 13.45
C ARG A 439 -44.29 -0.36 13.13
N GLU A 440 -44.07 0.28 11.95
CA GLU A 440 -44.92 1.38 11.52
C GLU A 440 -46.38 0.99 11.43
N LEU A 441 -46.66 -0.20 10.87
CA LEU A 441 -47.98 -0.75 10.79
C LEU A 441 -48.58 -1.07 12.17
N GLY A 442 -47.76 -1.64 13.06
CA GLY A 442 -48.17 -1.95 14.44
C GLY A 442 -48.55 -0.70 15.23
N ASP A 443 -47.80 0.40 15.09
CA ASP A 443 -48.11 1.66 15.75
C ASP A 443 -49.39 2.29 15.18
N GLN A 444 -49.60 2.27 13.88
CA GLN A 444 -50.84 2.75 13.23
C GLN A 444 -52.06 1.93 13.61
N LEU A 445 -51.92 0.59 13.66
CA LEU A 445 -53.02 -0.30 14.07
C LEU A 445 -53.33 -0.17 15.56
N LYS A 446 -52.34 0.06 16.40
CA LYS A 446 -52.50 0.32 17.85
C LYS A 446 -53.32 1.59 18.07
N GLU A 447 -53.06 2.69 17.33
CA GLU A 447 -53.87 3.91 17.42
C GLU A 447 -55.31 3.69 16.98
N LYS A 448 -55.55 2.94 15.91
CA LYS A 448 -56.90 2.65 15.40
C LYS A 448 -57.67 1.66 16.28
N LEU A 449 -56.99 0.71 16.93
CA LEU A 449 -57.60 -0.31 17.77
C LEU A 449 -58.17 0.29 19.06
N GLY A 450 -57.62 1.40 19.54
CA GLY A 450 -57.88 1.94 20.87
C GLY A 450 -57.16 1.10 21.94
N ASP A 451 -57.86 0.69 23.01
CA ASP A 451 -57.24 -0.17 24.03
C ASP A 451 -57.14 -1.62 23.57
N GLY A 452 -55.86 -2.08 23.36
CA GLY A 452 -55.64 -3.44 22.87
C GLY A 452 -54.18 -3.82 22.70
N VAL A 453 -54.00 -4.98 22.12
CA VAL A 453 -52.71 -5.57 21.75
C VAL A 453 -52.72 -5.87 20.26
N VAL A 454 -51.66 -5.52 19.57
CA VAL A 454 -51.45 -5.85 18.15
C VAL A 454 -50.27 -6.81 18.06
N VAL A 455 -50.44 -7.92 17.35
CA VAL A 455 -49.40 -8.93 17.05
C VAL A 455 -49.36 -9.11 15.54
N LEU A 456 -48.24 -8.78 14.94
CA LEU A 456 -48.04 -8.90 13.50
C LEU A 456 -46.90 -9.87 13.20
N ALA A 457 -47.10 -10.66 12.15
CA ALA A 457 -46.09 -11.59 11.65
C ALA A 457 -45.91 -11.38 10.14
N SER A 458 -44.68 -11.43 9.65
CA SER A 458 -44.36 -11.44 8.22
C SER A 458 -43.31 -12.52 7.92
N GLY A 459 -43.52 -13.23 6.81
CA GLY A 459 -42.57 -14.22 6.30
C GLY A 459 -42.05 -13.82 4.93
N SER A 460 -40.72 -13.77 4.76
CA SER A 460 -40.06 -13.55 3.46
C SER A 460 -38.75 -14.30 3.42
N ASP A 461 -38.46 -14.95 2.29
CA ASP A 461 -37.18 -15.64 2.02
C ASP A 461 -36.73 -16.62 3.11
N GLY A 462 -37.70 -17.36 3.67
CA GLY A 462 -37.44 -18.34 4.73
C GLY A 462 -37.15 -17.72 6.12
N LYS A 463 -37.31 -16.41 6.26
CA LYS A 463 -37.19 -15.68 7.54
C LYS A 463 -38.57 -15.23 8.00
N VAL A 464 -38.77 -15.17 9.30
CA VAL A 464 -39.98 -14.66 9.93
C VAL A 464 -39.63 -13.45 10.78
N SER A 465 -40.42 -12.40 10.65
CA SER A 465 -40.44 -11.25 11.55
C SER A 465 -41.72 -11.26 12.37
N LEU A 466 -41.58 -11.19 13.67
CA LEU A 466 -42.70 -11.06 14.61
C LEU A 466 -42.58 -9.75 15.38
N MET A 467 -43.67 -9.02 15.53
CA MET A 467 -43.74 -7.87 16.41
C MET A 467 -45.03 -7.89 17.23
N ALA A 468 -44.98 -7.38 18.45
CA ALA A 468 -46.16 -7.10 19.26
C ALA A 468 -46.05 -5.70 19.87
N THR A 469 -47.20 -5.03 19.96
CA THR A 469 -47.31 -3.75 20.68
C THR A 469 -48.59 -3.77 21.52
N ALA A 470 -48.55 -3.13 22.70
CA ALA A 470 -49.64 -3.01 23.63
C ALA A 470 -49.87 -1.54 24.01
N THR A 471 -51.14 -1.16 24.16
CA THR A 471 -51.54 0.15 24.67
C THR A 471 -51.38 0.26 26.16
N ASP A 472 -51.33 1.48 26.71
CA ASP A 472 -51.19 1.72 28.14
C ASP A 472 -52.39 1.13 28.93
N GLY A 473 -53.61 1.17 28.35
CA GLY A 473 -54.78 0.58 28.94
C GLY A 473 -54.71 -0.96 29.03
N ALA A 474 -54.22 -1.60 27.96
CA ALA A 474 -53.99 -3.06 27.93
C ALA A 474 -52.90 -3.48 28.92
N MET A 475 -51.81 -2.71 29.02
CA MET A 475 -50.72 -2.98 29.97
C MET A 475 -51.18 -2.87 31.43
N LYS A 476 -52.03 -1.89 31.75
CA LYS A 476 -52.62 -1.76 33.10
C LYS A 476 -53.48 -2.99 33.49
N LYS A 477 -54.08 -3.68 32.52
CA LYS A 477 -54.84 -4.92 32.73
C LYS A 477 -53.94 -6.17 32.69
N GLY A 478 -52.65 -6.05 32.54
CA GLY A 478 -51.66 -7.13 32.63
C GLY A 478 -51.00 -7.54 31.30
N ALA A 479 -51.41 -6.97 30.17
CA ALA A 479 -50.78 -7.29 28.89
C ALA A 479 -49.31 -6.87 28.84
N HIS A 480 -48.43 -7.72 28.30
CA HIS A 480 -47.01 -7.48 28.24
C HIS A 480 -46.43 -7.99 26.89
N ALA A 481 -46.17 -7.10 25.95
CA ALA A 481 -45.73 -7.46 24.62
C ALA A 481 -44.41 -8.28 24.61
N GLY A 482 -43.47 -7.98 25.52
CA GLY A 482 -42.20 -8.71 25.63
C GLY A 482 -42.39 -10.19 26.01
N ASN A 483 -43.26 -10.48 26.98
CA ASN A 483 -43.56 -11.85 27.40
C ASN A 483 -44.36 -12.60 26.34
N LEU A 484 -45.25 -11.90 25.66
CA LEU A 484 -46.06 -12.45 24.57
C LEU A 484 -45.18 -12.88 23.41
N VAL A 485 -44.32 -11.99 22.92
CA VAL A 485 -43.37 -12.30 21.83
C VAL A 485 -42.42 -13.43 22.22
N LYS A 486 -41.91 -13.44 23.45
CA LYS A 486 -41.03 -14.51 23.95
C LYS A 486 -41.73 -15.89 23.92
N ALA A 487 -43.04 -15.94 24.27
CA ALA A 487 -43.83 -17.18 24.29
C ALA A 487 -44.14 -17.72 22.87
N ILE A 488 -44.33 -16.81 21.87
CA ILE A 488 -44.73 -17.20 20.50
C ILE A 488 -43.53 -17.39 19.57
N ALA A 489 -42.37 -16.82 19.87
CA ALA A 489 -41.19 -16.88 19.01
C ALA A 489 -40.70 -18.31 18.76
N GLY A 490 -40.91 -19.23 19.70
CA GLY A 490 -40.56 -20.64 19.54
C GLY A 490 -41.34 -21.34 18.41
N CYS A 491 -42.58 -20.93 18.11
CA CYS A 491 -43.40 -21.49 17.04
C CYS A 491 -42.80 -21.24 15.65
N VAL A 492 -42.11 -20.13 15.49
CA VAL A 492 -41.43 -19.75 14.22
C VAL A 492 -39.96 -20.14 14.20
N GLY A 493 -39.49 -20.98 15.13
CA GLY A 493 -38.09 -21.41 15.19
C GLY A 493 -37.12 -20.26 15.47
N GLY A 494 -37.53 -19.33 16.32
CA GLY A 494 -36.78 -18.12 16.60
C GLY A 494 -36.76 -17.73 18.06
N GLY A 495 -36.26 -16.54 18.33
CA GLY A 495 -36.17 -15.93 19.64
C GLY A 495 -36.33 -14.43 19.58
N GLY A 496 -36.77 -13.84 20.67
CA GLY A 496 -36.93 -12.40 20.78
C GLY A 496 -37.48 -11.98 22.13
N GLY A 497 -37.84 -10.72 22.24
CA GLY A 497 -38.38 -10.11 23.45
C GLY A 497 -38.44 -8.60 23.30
N GLY A 498 -38.70 -7.91 24.38
CA GLY A 498 -38.79 -6.47 24.39
C GLY A 498 -39.38 -5.92 25.66
N ARG A 499 -39.84 -4.71 25.57
CA ARG A 499 -40.49 -3.97 26.66
C ARG A 499 -41.96 -4.34 26.77
N PRO A 500 -42.69 -3.97 27.86
CA PRO A 500 -44.11 -4.22 27.96
C PRO A 500 -44.96 -3.63 26.85
N ASN A 501 -44.55 -2.47 26.33
CA ASN A 501 -45.28 -1.74 25.29
C ASN A 501 -44.93 -2.17 23.86
N MET A 502 -43.73 -2.75 23.62
CA MET A 502 -43.29 -3.18 22.28
C MET A 502 -42.24 -4.28 22.37
N ALA A 503 -42.34 -5.28 21.53
CA ALA A 503 -41.40 -6.39 21.44
C ALA A 503 -41.30 -6.95 20.02
N GLN A 504 -40.18 -7.63 19.75
CA GLN A 504 -39.87 -8.18 18.42
C GLN A 504 -39.15 -9.52 18.54
N ALA A 505 -39.34 -10.36 17.52
CA ALA A 505 -38.58 -11.59 17.36
C ALA A 505 -38.30 -11.87 15.89
N GLY A 506 -37.22 -12.60 15.64
CA GLY A 506 -36.92 -13.19 14.32
C GLY A 506 -37.06 -14.71 14.40
N GLY A 507 -37.46 -15.35 13.28
CA GLY A 507 -37.55 -16.81 13.18
C GLY A 507 -37.09 -17.31 11.81
N LYS A 508 -37.02 -18.65 11.68
CA LYS A 508 -36.59 -19.34 10.44
C LYS A 508 -37.64 -20.30 9.90
N ASN A 509 -38.83 -20.35 10.51
CA ASN A 509 -39.93 -21.25 10.15
C ASN A 509 -41.20 -20.47 9.79
N PRO A 510 -41.42 -20.09 8.53
CA PRO A 510 -42.61 -19.38 8.08
C PRO A 510 -43.91 -20.18 8.29
N SER A 511 -43.88 -21.51 8.22
CA SER A 511 -45.08 -22.35 8.42
C SER A 511 -45.62 -22.30 9.85
N GLY A 512 -44.81 -21.89 10.84
CA GLY A 512 -45.20 -21.71 12.22
C GLY A 512 -45.89 -20.38 12.53
N ILE A 513 -46.10 -19.48 11.56
CA ILE A 513 -46.71 -18.17 11.79
C ILE A 513 -48.14 -18.29 12.31
N GLN A 514 -48.95 -19.16 11.71
CA GLN A 514 -50.36 -19.33 12.12
C GLN A 514 -50.47 -19.88 13.55
N ASP A 515 -49.56 -20.79 13.92
CA ASP A 515 -49.49 -21.33 15.27
C ASP A 515 -49.05 -20.25 16.28
N ALA A 516 -48.10 -19.39 15.89
CA ALA A 516 -47.66 -18.27 16.72
C ALA A 516 -48.81 -17.27 16.96
N LEU A 517 -49.59 -16.94 15.93
CA LEU A 517 -50.73 -16.02 16.05
C LEU A 517 -51.88 -16.60 16.91
N LYS A 518 -52.19 -17.89 16.79
CA LYS A 518 -53.14 -18.56 17.67
C LYS A 518 -52.66 -18.59 19.12
N LYS A 519 -51.42 -18.95 19.33
CA LYS A 519 -50.80 -18.98 20.65
C LYS A 519 -50.75 -17.59 21.30
N ALA A 520 -50.65 -16.52 20.51
CA ALA A 520 -50.70 -15.16 21.03
C ALA A 520 -52.03 -14.86 21.75
N GLU A 521 -53.15 -15.41 21.27
CA GLU A 521 -54.48 -15.30 21.93
C GLU A 521 -54.50 -16.00 23.29
N GLU A 522 -53.96 -17.23 23.37
CA GLU A 522 -53.87 -18.01 24.59
C GLU A 522 -52.97 -17.32 25.63
N VAL A 523 -51.79 -16.90 25.23
CA VAL A 523 -50.83 -16.23 26.10
C VAL A 523 -51.35 -14.90 26.61
N LEU A 524 -52.05 -14.13 25.77
CA LEU A 524 -52.70 -12.89 26.22
C LEU A 524 -53.77 -13.17 27.27
N ALA A 525 -54.60 -14.22 27.07
CA ALA A 525 -55.64 -14.62 28.04
C ALA A 525 -55.03 -15.03 29.40
N GLU A 526 -53.83 -15.61 29.42
CA GLU A 526 -53.13 -15.94 30.66
C GLU A 526 -52.51 -14.70 31.35
N GLN A 527 -52.09 -13.69 30.59
CA GLN A 527 -51.51 -12.48 31.15
C GLN A 527 -52.54 -11.56 31.84
N ILE A 528 -53.76 -11.55 31.33
CA ILE A 528 -54.83 -10.68 31.84
C ILE A 528 -55.39 -11.25 33.12
N LYS A 529 -55.26 -10.48 34.20
CA LYS A 529 -55.88 -10.76 35.50
C LYS A 529 -57.32 -10.30 35.46
N GLU A 530 -58.23 -11.13 35.98
CA GLU A 530 -59.61 -10.75 36.20
C GLU A 530 -59.80 -9.58 37.14
#